data_f5f2ea0a09754e64ce88da8c78451948
#
_entry.id   f5f2ea0a09754e64ce88da8c78451948
#
_cell.length_a   1.000
_cell.length_b   1.000
_cell.length_c   1.000
_cell.angle_alpha   90.00
_cell.angle_beta   90.00
_cell.angle_gamma   90.00
#
_symmetry.space_group_name_H-M   'P 1'
#
loop_
_entity.id
_entity.type
_entity.pdbx_description
1 polymer ?
#
loop_
_entity_poly.entity_id
_entity_poly.type
_entity_poly.pdbx_seq_one_letter_code
_entity_poly.pdbx_strand_id
1 'polypeptide(L)'
;MKLSFIKYGKRKIKVEYVLLKDCFGLYDPNLHTLQIDKRLKGLRLFNTLFHEMFHIIMNMENINVNEKGEEPIAVAVGNGYEKIFMANPFLFKILTKCLKKAN
;
A
#
# COMPACT_ATOMS: atom_id res chain seq x y z
N MET A 1 -8.33 -12.20 -8.55
CA MET A 1 -7.20 -12.55 -7.67
C MET A 1 -7.06 -11.50 -6.58
N LYS A 2 -7.02 -11.92 -5.34
CA LYS A 2 -6.83 -11.01 -4.23
C LYS A 2 -5.37 -10.99 -3.79
N LEU A 3 -4.91 -9.81 -3.40
CA LEU A 3 -3.59 -9.63 -2.86
C LEU A 3 -3.56 -10.15 -1.41
N SER A 4 -2.72 -11.14 -1.12
CA SER A 4 -2.61 -11.71 0.23
C SER A 4 -1.48 -11.11 1.04
N PHE A 5 -0.43 -10.66 0.36
CA PHE A 5 0.73 -10.05 0.98
C PHE A 5 1.25 -8.92 0.11
N ILE A 6 1.83 -7.92 0.76
CA ILE A 6 2.68 -6.95 0.09
C ILE A 6 4.08 -7.14 0.64
N LYS A 7 5.03 -7.44 -0.23
CA LYS A 7 6.41 -7.60 0.16
C LYS A 7 7.15 -6.27 0.04
N TYR A 8 7.87 -5.90 1.09
CA TYR A 8 8.77 -4.76 1.07
C TYR A 8 10.18 -5.31 1.28
N GLY A 9 10.91 -5.50 0.19
CA GLY A 9 12.15 -6.25 0.25
C GLY A 9 11.88 -7.66 0.73
N LYS A 10 12.49 -8.06 1.85
CA LYS A 10 12.30 -9.39 2.44
C LYS A 10 11.15 -9.45 3.45
N ARG A 11 10.59 -8.30 3.82
CA ARG A 11 9.49 -8.27 4.78
C ARG A 11 8.16 -8.47 4.09
N LYS A 12 7.27 -9.17 4.77
CA LYS A 12 5.92 -9.42 4.27
C LYS A 12 4.91 -8.66 5.13
N ILE A 13 4.05 -7.90 4.49
CA ILE A 13 2.91 -7.27 5.14
C ILE A 13 1.69 -8.08 4.75
N LYS A 14 1.00 -8.66 5.72
CA LYS A 14 -0.20 -9.44 5.46
C LYS A 14 -1.34 -8.51 5.08
N VAL A 15 -2.09 -8.87 4.03
CA VAL A 15 -3.27 -8.13 3.61
C VAL A 15 -4.52 -8.89 4.03
N GLU A 16 -5.39 -8.24 4.79
CA GLU A 16 -6.64 -8.82 5.26
C GLU A 16 -7.81 -7.99 4.73
N TYR A 17 -8.83 -8.66 4.25
CA TYR A 17 -10.05 -8.02 3.75
C TYR A 17 -11.15 -8.20 4.78
N VAL A 18 -11.51 -7.10 5.42
CA VAL A 18 -12.46 -7.10 6.53
C VAL A 18 -13.47 -5.97 6.35
N LEU A 19 -14.51 -5.97 7.14
CA LEU A 19 -15.49 -4.89 7.12
C LEU A 19 -14.99 -3.78 8.04
N LEU A 20 -14.61 -2.65 7.45
CA LEU A 20 -14.15 -1.48 8.20
C LEU A 20 -15.25 -0.43 8.24
N LYS A 21 -15.49 0.15 9.41
CA LYS A 21 -16.57 1.12 9.60
C LYS A 21 -16.14 2.57 9.38
N ASP A 22 -14.96 2.92 9.86
CA ASP A 22 -14.53 4.32 9.90
C ASP A 22 -13.48 4.70 8.89
N CYS A 23 -12.98 3.72 8.12
CA CYS A 23 -11.94 3.97 7.12
C CYS A 23 -12.00 2.88 6.06
N PHE A 24 -11.29 3.10 4.95
CA PHE A 24 -11.23 2.12 3.86
C PHE A 24 -10.04 1.18 3.97
N GLY A 25 -9.00 1.60 4.64
CA GLY A 25 -7.81 0.81 4.86
C GLY A 25 -7.12 1.22 6.14
N LEU A 26 -6.35 0.29 6.71
CA LEU A 26 -5.64 0.53 7.96
C LEU A 26 -4.37 -0.30 7.99
N TYR A 27 -3.23 0.38 7.99
CA TYR A 27 -1.94 -0.27 8.13
C TYR A 27 -1.50 -0.23 9.59
N ASP A 28 -1.18 -1.41 10.14
CA ASP A 28 -0.64 -1.52 11.50
C ASP A 28 0.84 -1.87 11.40
N PRO A 29 1.74 -0.92 11.67
CA PRO A 29 3.18 -1.17 11.57
C PRO A 29 3.71 -2.15 12.61
N ASN A 30 3.04 -2.28 13.74
CA ASN A 30 3.48 -3.19 14.81
C ASN A 30 3.20 -4.64 14.47
N LEU A 31 2.10 -4.90 13.77
CA LEU A 31 1.70 -6.24 13.38
C LEU A 31 2.08 -6.58 11.94
N HIS A 32 2.64 -5.61 11.20
CA HIS A 32 2.91 -5.75 9.76
C HIS A 32 1.69 -6.25 9.00
N THR A 33 0.54 -5.64 9.28
CA THR A 33 -0.74 -6.04 8.72
C THR A 33 -1.42 -4.84 8.08
N LEU A 34 -1.98 -5.06 6.90
CA LEU A 34 -2.79 -4.08 6.19
C LEU A 34 -4.21 -4.62 6.09
N GLN A 35 -5.16 -3.91 6.67
CA GLN A 35 -6.57 -4.23 6.52
C GLN A 35 -7.18 -3.36 5.44
N ILE A 36 -7.94 -3.98 4.55
CA ILE A 36 -8.65 -3.31 3.46
C ILE A 36 -10.14 -3.65 3.61
N ASP A 37 -10.98 -2.63 3.46
CA ASP A 37 -12.43 -2.87 3.48
C ASP A 37 -12.79 -3.79 2.31
N LYS A 38 -13.40 -4.92 2.63
CA LYS A 38 -13.70 -5.97 1.65
C LYS A 38 -14.69 -5.55 0.58
N ARG A 39 -15.41 -4.42 0.78
CA ARG A 39 -16.39 -3.90 -0.17
C ARG A 39 -15.77 -3.07 -1.29
N LEU A 40 -14.51 -2.67 -1.15
CA LEU A 40 -13.85 -1.77 -2.11
C LEU A 40 -13.60 -2.44 -3.46
N LYS A 41 -13.83 -1.67 -4.53
CA LYS A 41 -13.61 -2.08 -5.93
C LYS A 41 -13.18 -0.87 -6.74
N GLY A 42 -12.58 -1.14 -7.91
CA GLY A 42 -12.26 -0.12 -8.90
C GLY A 42 -11.37 0.99 -8.37
N LEU A 43 -11.71 2.23 -8.69
CA LEU A 43 -10.91 3.39 -8.32
C LEU A 43 -10.73 3.55 -6.82
N ARG A 44 -11.75 3.21 -6.05
CA ARG A 44 -11.66 3.33 -4.59
C ARG A 44 -10.66 2.34 -4.02
N LEU A 45 -10.66 1.12 -4.51
CA LEU A 45 -9.66 0.13 -4.10
C LEU A 45 -8.27 0.55 -4.53
N PHE A 46 -8.11 1.03 -5.77
CA PHE A 46 -6.84 1.53 -6.27
C PHE A 46 -6.29 2.64 -5.36
N ASN A 47 -7.13 3.64 -5.09
CA ASN A 47 -6.73 4.78 -4.27
C ASN A 47 -6.33 4.34 -2.86
N THR A 48 -7.12 3.47 -2.25
CA THR A 48 -6.86 2.97 -0.91
C THR A 48 -5.55 2.19 -0.84
N LEU A 49 -5.29 1.31 -1.82
CA LEU A 49 -4.04 0.55 -1.87
C LEU A 49 -2.84 1.47 -1.99
N PHE A 50 -2.89 2.48 -2.86
CA PHE A 50 -1.80 3.45 -3.00
C PHE A 50 -1.58 4.25 -1.74
N HIS A 51 -2.66 4.68 -1.11
CA HIS A 51 -2.59 5.42 0.15
C HIS A 51 -1.89 4.58 1.24
N GLU A 52 -2.32 3.33 1.39
CA GLU A 52 -1.73 2.47 2.43
C GLU A 52 -0.29 2.05 2.09
N MET A 53 0.02 1.88 0.81
CA MET A 53 1.41 1.64 0.40
C MET A 53 2.32 2.80 0.78
N PHE A 54 1.81 4.03 0.70
CA PHE A 54 2.56 5.20 1.15
C PHE A 54 2.90 5.08 2.64
N HIS A 55 1.93 4.69 3.47
CA HIS A 55 2.18 4.50 4.90
C HIS A 55 3.18 3.38 5.16
N ILE A 56 3.12 2.29 4.40
CA ILE A 56 4.10 1.20 4.49
C ILE A 56 5.50 1.75 4.20
N ILE A 57 5.65 2.50 3.11
CA ILE A 57 6.93 3.08 2.71
C ILE A 57 7.46 4.00 3.80
N MET A 58 6.63 4.90 4.30
CA MET A 58 7.04 5.85 5.34
C MET A 58 7.52 5.11 6.59
N ASN A 59 6.82 4.06 6.98
CA ASN A 59 7.20 3.25 8.14
C ASN A 59 8.50 2.49 7.90
N MET A 60 8.62 1.81 6.76
CA MET A 60 9.78 0.99 6.43
C MET A 60 11.05 1.80 6.21
N GLU A 61 10.93 3.02 5.67
CA GLU A 61 12.06 3.92 5.45
C GLU A 61 12.32 4.83 6.64
N ASN A 62 11.55 4.70 7.70
CA ASN A 62 11.71 5.46 8.93
C ASN A 62 11.64 6.97 8.70
N ILE A 63 10.66 7.41 7.90
CA ILE A 63 10.55 8.81 7.50
C ILE A 63 9.62 9.57 8.47
N ASN A 64 10.13 10.69 8.99
CA ASN A 64 9.32 11.63 9.74
C ASN A 64 9.10 12.87 8.87
N VAL A 65 7.88 13.06 8.41
CA VAL A 65 7.51 14.15 7.51
C VAL A 65 7.84 15.53 8.11
N ASN A 66 7.64 15.66 9.42
CA ASN A 66 7.85 16.95 10.09
C ASN A 66 9.30 17.38 10.18
N GLU A 67 10.22 16.42 10.03
CA GLU A 67 11.67 16.70 10.20
C GLU A 67 12.44 16.73 8.89
N LYS A 68 11.94 16.06 7.85
CA LYS A 68 12.74 15.76 6.67
C LYS A 68 12.61 16.76 5.52
N GLY A 69 11.54 17.48 5.42
CA GLY A 69 11.30 18.28 4.24
C GLY A 69 10.85 17.44 3.05
N GLU A 70 10.61 18.09 1.92
CA GLU A 70 9.94 17.49 0.77
C GLU A 70 10.83 16.57 -0.07
N GLU A 71 12.05 17.01 -0.38
CA GLU A 71 12.91 16.25 -1.29
C GLU A 71 13.32 14.88 -0.76
N PRO A 72 13.81 14.74 0.48
CA PRO A 72 14.11 13.41 1.01
C PRO A 72 12.90 12.49 1.05
N ILE A 73 11.72 13.04 1.29
CA ILE A 73 10.48 12.25 1.28
C ILE A 73 10.20 11.73 -0.12
N ALA A 74 10.31 12.59 -1.13
CA ALA A 74 10.07 12.19 -2.52
C ALA A 74 11.02 11.07 -2.94
N VAL A 75 12.31 11.18 -2.59
CA VAL A 75 13.29 10.15 -2.89
C VAL A 75 12.93 8.83 -2.21
N ALA A 76 12.61 8.88 -0.92
CA ALA A 76 12.26 7.69 -0.15
C ALA A 76 11.00 7.01 -0.70
N VAL A 77 9.99 7.81 -1.05
CA VAL A 77 8.74 7.28 -1.60
C VAL A 77 8.98 6.61 -2.96
N GLY A 78 9.76 7.25 -3.83
CA GLY A 78 10.10 6.67 -5.13
C GLY A 78 10.83 5.34 -4.98
N ASN A 79 11.84 5.31 -4.12
CA ASN A 79 12.60 4.08 -3.84
C ASN A 79 11.71 2.99 -3.25
N GLY A 80 10.79 3.38 -2.37
CA GLY A 80 9.87 2.45 -1.73
C GLY A 80 8.91 1.81 -2.71
N TYR A 81 8.33 2.60 -3.61
CA TYR A 81 7.45 2.05 -4.64
C TYR A 81 8.20 1.11 -5.57
N GLU A 82 9.44 1.45 -5.93
CA GLU A 82 10.28 0.56 -6.72
C GLU A 82 10.45 -0.79 -6.04
N LYS A 83 10.79 -0.80 -4.74
CA LYS A 83 10.94 -2.03 -3.97
C LYS A 83 9.64 -2.84 -3.94
N ILE A 84 8.50 -2.16 -3.73
CA ILE A 84 7.21 -2.84 -3.70
C ILE A 84 6.90 -3.51 -5.04
N PHE A 85 7.04 -2.77 -6.14
CA PHE A 85 6.69 -3.32 -7.44
C PHE A 85 7.66 -4.42 -7.88
N MET A 86 8.94 -4.31 -7.56
CA MET A 86 9.90 -5.36 -7.85
C MET A 86 9.63 -6.64 -7.08
N ALA A 87 9.21 -6.52 -5.83
CA ALA A 87 8.94 -7.67 -4.96
C ALA A 87 7.56 -8.30 -5.19
N ASN A 88 6.66 -7.59 -5.88
CA ASN A 88 5.26 -8.01 -6.05
C ASN A 88 4.84 -7.90 -7.52
N PRO A 89 5.33 -8.80 -8.38
CA PRO A 89 5.10 -8.67 -9.83
C PRO A 89 3.63 -8.68 -10.24
N PHE A 90 2.74 -9.27 -9.43
CA PHE A 90 1.31 -9.31 -9.74
C PHE A 90 0.56 -8.05 -9.30
N LEU A 91 1.19 -7.22 -8.48
CA LEU A 91 0.54 -6.02 -7.95
C LEU A 91 0.13 -5.06 -9.06
N PHE A 92 1.00 -4.87 -10.05
CA PHE A 92 0.73 -4.00 -11.17
C PHE A 92 -0.51 -4.45 -11.94
N LYS A 93 -0.68 -5.76 -12.13
CA LYS A 93 -1.87 -6.31 -12.78
C LYS A 93 -3.13 -6.04 -11.98
N ILE A 94 -3.06 -6.20 -10.66
CA ILE A 94 -4.19 -5.95 -9.77
C ILE A 94 -4.61 -4.49 -9.86
N LEU A 95 -3.66 -3.58 -9.78
CA LEU A 95 -3.92 -2.14 -9.84
C LEU A 95 -4.49 -1.75 -11.21
N THR A 96 -3.92 -2.28 -12.29
CA THR A 96 -4.41 -2.03 -13.64
C THR A 96 -5.85 -2.50 -13.81
N LYS A 97 -6.16 -3.67 -13.25
CA LYS A 97 -7.51 -4.21 -13.29
C LYS A 97 -8.50 -3.32 -12.55
N CYS A 98 -8.10 -2.74 -11.42
CA CYS A 98 -8.93 -1.79 -10.69
C CYS A 98 -9.25 -0.56 -11.54
N LEU A 99 -8.26 -0.05 -12.27
CA LEU A 99 -8.45 1.09 -13.16
C LEU A 99 -9.40 0.78 -14.31
N LYS A 100 -9.31 -0.41 -14.88
CA LYS A 100 -10.21 -0.83 -15.98
C LYS A 100 -11.66 -0.90 -15.52
N LYS A 101 -11.90 -1.34 -14.29
CA LYS A 101 -13.27 -1.43 -13.75
C LYS A 101 -13.88 -0.05 -13.49
N ALA A 102 -13.06 1.00 -13.42
CA ALA A 102 -13.53 2.35 -13.17
C ALA A 102 -14.14 2.98 -14.42
N ASN A 103 -13.84 2.45 -15.59
CA ASN A 103 -14.36 2.94 -16.87
C ASN A 103 -15.57 2.09 -17.34
#